data_eeb0b7259922cad750fc76831b54cc68
#
_entry.id   eeb0b7259922cad750fc76831b54cc68
#
_cell.length_a   1.000
_cell.length_b   1.000
_cell.length_c   1.000
_cell.angle_alpha   90.00
_cell.angle_beta   90.00
_cell.angle_gamma   90.00
#
_symmetry.space_group_name_H-M   'P 1'
#
loop_
_entity.id
_entity.type
_entity.pdbx_description
1 polymer ?
#
loop_
_entity_poly.entity_id
_entity_poly.type
_entity_poly.pdbx_seq_one_letter_code
_entity_poly.pdbx_strand_id
1 'polypeptide(L)'
;MTQLSVLIPYYRHDPAPLLEALLQQASSDVEILLYDDGTGDAAVNAKLSAIAKTATTPVHLNFASVNKGRSAARNALFADAKSPWVLFLDADMLPSDERFIDRYLQAIAAGQAQIIFGGFQMAQTYTKDTALHHAFSKTSDCLSAAQREVMGPKYVCSSNLAVRADVLTSQPFDTGFTGWGWEDSEWAARVATTYRLSHLENPAIHLGLEGTEVMLRRFADSAHNYDRFTARHPQLAKTLTLYKMMHRLKSLPGQALMRPVLRALVRADFAPMKLRLLGLKLWRASWYADRCKGVETGPERLKEQSV
;
A
#
# COMPACT_ATOMS: atom_id res chain seq x y z
N MET A 1 22.69 7.65 -18.08
CA MET A 1 21.64 6.63 -17.85
C MET A 1 20.96 6.98 -16.55
N THR A 2 19.65 6.95 -16.49
CA THR A 2 18.89 7.21 -15.26
C THR A 2 19.24 6.18 -14.18
N GLN A 3 19.28 6.62 -12.92
CA GLN A 3 19.58 5.77 -11.76
C GLN A 3 18.31 5.30 -11.07
N LEU A 4 17.22 6.08 -11.18
CA LEU A 4 15.97 5.85 -10.48
C LEU A 4 14.77 6.10 -11.41
N SER A 5 13.88 5.12 -11.52
CA SER A 5 12.56 5.27 -12.15
C SER A 5 11.48 5.42 -11.07
N VAL A 6 10.81 6.57 -11.03
CA VAL A 6 9.68 6.79 -10.11
C VAL A 6 8.40 6.27 -10.77
N LEU A 7 7.72 5.33 -10.12
CA LEU A 7 6.58 4.58 -10.63
C LEU A 7 5.30 4.95 -9.89
N ILE A 8 4.34 5.56 -10.59
CA ILE A 8 3.12 6.11 -10.03
C ILE A 8 1.89 5.40 -10.65
N PRO A 9 1.38 4.32 -10.04
CA PRO A 9 0.11 3.75 -10.45
C PRO A 9 -1.03 4.62 -9.93
N TYR A 10 -2.06 4.86 -10.75
CA TYR A 10 -3.25 5.58 -10.31
C TYR A 10 -4.55 4.98 -10.85
N TYR A 11 -5.60 5.13 -10.07
CA TYR A 11 -6.97 4.77 -10.44
C TYR A 11 -7.93 5.71 -9.72
N ARG A 12 -8.71 6.49 -10.47
CA ARG A 12 -9.67 7.47 -9.95
C ARG A 12 -9.09 8.54 -9.01
N HIS A 13 -7.78 8.77 -9.13
CA HIS A 13 -7.04 9.84 -8.45
C HIS A 13 -6.34 10.72 -9.48
N ASP A 14 -6.21 12.00 -9.22
CA ASP A 14 -5.38 12.91 -10.04
C ASP A 14 -3.93 12.89 -9.49
N PRO A 15 -2.97 12.27 -10.20
CA PRO A 15 -1.58 12.22 -9.78
C PRO A 15 -0.80 13.51 -10.13
N ALA A 16 -1.41 14.51 -10.75
CA ALA A 16 -0.70 15.71 -11.19
C ALA A 16 -0.02 16.49 -10.05
N PRO A 17 -0.61 16.64 -8.84
CA PRO A 17 0.09 17.30 -7.75
C PRO A 17 1.39 16.58 -7.33
N LEU A 18 1.37 15.24 -7.33
CA LEU A 18 2.56 14.44 -7.06
C LEU A 18 3.60 14.60 -8.18
N LEU A 19 3.18 14.52 -9.44
CA LEU A 19 4.06 14.68 -10.59
C LEU A 19 4.74 16.06 -10.57
N GLU A 20 3.99 17.13 -10.33
CA GLU A 20 4.52 18.50 -10.24
C GLU A 20 5.53 18.64 -9.11
N ALA A 21 5.25 18.10 -7.92
CA ALA A 21 6.16 18.13 -6.78
C ALA A 21 7.45 17.34 -7.03
N LEU A 22 7.39 16.22 -7.74
CA LEU A 22 8.55 15.42 -8.11
C LEU A 22 9.41 16.12 -9.17
N LEU A 23 8.80 16.76 -10.16
CA LEU A 23 9.51 17.50 -11.20
C LEU A 23 10.33 18.68 -10.65
N GLN A 24 9.93 19.26 -9.51
CA GLN A 24 10.69 20.32 -8.85
C GLN A 24 12.01 19.84 -8.23
N GLN A 25 12.16 18.54 -7.97
CA GLN A 25 13.35 17.97 -7.33
C GLN A 25 14.05 16.89 -8.17
N ALA A 26 13.45 16.46 -9.28
CA ALA A 26 14.04 15.46 -10.15
C ALA A 26 15.22 16.01 -10.93
N SER A 27 16.32 15.26 -10.93
CA SER A 27 17.53 15.51 -11.73
C SER A 27 17.53 14.68 -13.03
N SER A 28 18.58 14.83 -13.84
CA SER A 28 18.81 14.02 -15.05
C SER A 28 18.97 12.52 -14.77
N ASP A 29 19.16 12.14 -13.50
CA ASP A 29 19.31 10.76 -13.07
C ASP A 29 17.97 10.05 -12.79
N VAL A 30 16.85 10.78 -12.95
CA VAL A 30 15.49 10.31 -12.65
C VAL A 30 14.63 10.30 -13.89
N GLU A 31 13.81 9.27 -14.06
CA GLU A 31 12.64 9.25 -14.95
C GLU A 31 11.36 9.00 -14.14
N ILE A 32 10.22 9.45 -14.63
CA ILE A 32 8.93 9.30 -13.95
C ILE A 32 7.97 8.58 -14.89
N LEU A 33 7.37 7.49 -14.42
CA LEU A 33 6.40 6.70 -15.16
C LEU A 33 5.05 6.72 -14.43
N LEU A 34 3.99 7.06 -15.17
CA LEU A 34 2.62 7.05 -14.65
C LEU A 34 1.79 6.02 -15.40
N TYR A 35 0.95 5.28 -14.67
CA TYR A 35 0.08 4.25 -15.22
C TYR A 35 -1.35 4.45 -14.73
N ASP A 36 -2.27 4.82 -15.66
CA ASP A 36 -3.71 4.80 -15.40
C ASP A 36 -4.22 3.36 -15.46
N ASP A 37 -4.63 2.81 -14.34
CA ASP A 37 -5.20 1.47 -14.27
C ASP A 37 -6.69 1.47 -14.68
N GLY A 38 -6.98 2.06 -15.84
CA GLY A 38 -8.29 2.00 -16.48
C GLY A 38 -9.33 2.97 -15.92
N THR A 39 -8.94 4.13 -15.42
CA THR A 39 -9.89 5.22 -15.07
C THR A 39 -10.50 5.83 -16.32
N GLY A 40 -9.67 6.11 -17.32
CA GLY A 40 -10.08 6.74 -18.58
C GLY A 40 -10.57 8.19 -18.42
N ASP A 41 -10.10 8.91 -17.38
CA ASP A 41 -10.44 10.32 -17.19
C ASP A 41 -9.67 11.21 -18.19
N ALA A 42 -10.38 11.65 -19.23
CA ALA A 42 -9.79 12.44 -20.31
C ALA A 42 -9.20 13.78 -19.82
N ALA A 43 -9.78 14.40 -18.79
CA ALA A 43 -9.30 15.66 -18.24
C ALA A 43 -7.97 15.48 -17.50
N VAL A 44 -7.90 14.46 -16.65
CA VAL A 44 -6.65 14.08 -15.94
C VAL A 44 -5.57 13.71 -16.96
N ASN A 45 -5.89 12.88 -17.95
CA ASN A 45 -4.94 12.43 -18.96
C ASN A 45 -4.40 13.59 -19.81
N ALA A 46 -5.26 14.55 -20.18
CA ALA A 46 -4.85 15.75 -20.91
C ALA A 46 -3.94 16.66 -20.05
N LYS A 47 -4.26 16.82 -18.75
CA LYS A 47 -3.43 17.58 -17.79
C LYS A 47 -2.05 16.97 -17.66
N LEU A 48 -1.96 15.65 -17.43
CA LEU A 48 -0.69 14.92 -17.32
C LEU A 48 0.14 15.04 -18.62
N SER A 49 -0.52 14.92 -19.78
CA SER A 49 0.14 15.06 -21.08
C SER A 49 0.70 16.46 -21.30
N ALA A 50 0.01 17.48 -20.82
CA ALA A 50 0.51 18.87 -20.88
C ALA A 50 1.74 19.07 -19.99
N ILE A 51 1.73 18.54 -18.75
CA ILE A 51 2.87 18.61 -17.82
C ILE A 51 4.07 17.85 -18.42
N ALA A 52 3.87 16.64 -18.92
CA ALA A 52 4.92 15.81 -19.49
C ALA A 52 5.62 16.47 -20.70
N LYS A 53 4.88 17.22 -21.53
CA LYS A 53 5.44 17.91 -22.70
C LYS A 53 6.40 19.05 -22.34
N THR A 54 6.23 19.67 -21.18
CA THR A 54 7.05 20.81 -20.73
C THR A 54 8.12 20.42 -19.73
N ALA A 55 8.09 19.17 -19.24
CA ALA A 55 9.03 18.66 -18.27
C ALA A 55 10.43 18.46 -18.88
N THR A 56 11.46 18.83 -18.14
CA THR A 56 12.88 18.56 -18.49
C THR A 56 13.29 17.14 -18.11
N THR A 57 12.68 16.59 -17.07
CA THR A 57 12.82 15.19 -16.65
C THR A 57 11.96 14.30 -17.57
N PRO A 58 12.45 13.12 -18.02
CA PRO A 58 11.63 12.21 -18.82
C PRO A 58 10.38 11.75 -18.06
N VAL A 59 9.20 12.00 -18.63
CA VAL A 59 7.90 11.56 -18.10
C VAL A 59 7.23 10.64 -19.12
N HIS A 60 6.90 9.44 -18.69
CA HIS A 60 6.23 8.43 -19.53
C HIS A 60 4.81 8.18 -19.00
N LEU A 61 3.83 8.24 -19.89
CA LEU A 61 2.42 8.06 -19.56
C LEU A 61 1.89 6.80 -20.25
N ASN A 62 1.25 5.93 -19.48
CA ASN A 62 0.57 4.75 -19.97
C ASN A 62 -0.89 4.75 -19.48
N PHE A 63 -1.84 4.63 -20.40
CA PHE A 63 -3.28 4.68 -20.13
C PHE A 63 -3.92 3.33 -20.48
N ALA A 64 -4.17 2.49 -19.49
CA ALA A 64 -4.84 1.21 -19.70
C ALA A 64 -6.35 1.42 -19.93
N SER A 65 -6.94 0.55 -20.73
CA SER A 65 -8.38 0.59 -21.02
C SER A 65 -9.23 -0.13 -19.95
N VAL A 66 -8.60 -0.96 -19.09
CA VAL A 66 -9.28 -1.79 -18.10
C VAL A 66 -8.48 -1.83 -16.81
N ASN A 67 -9.17 -1.73 -15.67
CA ASN A 67 -8.57 -1.90 -14.35
C ASN A 67 -8.13 -3.36 -14.14
N LYS A 68 -6.84 -3.55 -13.87
CA LYS A 68 -6.24 -4.87 -13.59
C LYS A 68 -5.81 -5.02 -12.12
N GLY A 69 -5.96 -3.96 -11.34
CA GLY A 69 -5.64 -3.93 -9.92
C GLY A 69 -4.17 -3.57 -9.61
N ARG A 70 -3.95 -3.26 -8.35
CA ARG A 70 -2.70 -2.64 -7.84
C ARG A 70 -1.44 -3.42 -8.16
N SER A 71 -1.44 -4.74 -7.93
CA SER A 71 -0.28 -5.60 -8.21
C SER A 71 0.05 -5.61 -9.71
N ALA A 72 -0.96 -5.73 -10.57
CA ALA A 72 -0.77 -5.74 -12.02
C ALA A 72 -0.27 -4.38 -12.54
N ALA A 73 -0.82 -3.27 -12.02
CA ALA A 73 -0.37 -1.92 -12.38
C ALA A 73 1.10 -1.68 -12.00
N ARG A 74 1.53 -2.10 -10.80
CA ARG A 74 2.93 -1.98 -10.37
C ARG A 74 3.86 -2.85 -11.21
N ASN A 75 3.47 -4.08 -11.53
CA ASN A 75 4.26 -4.95 -12.41
C ASN A 75 4.35 -4.38 -13.83
N ALA A 76 3.28 -3.78 -14.36
CA ALA A 76 3.30 -3.14 -15.67
C ALA A 76 4.24 -1.91 -15.70
N LEU A 77 4.17 -1.04 -14.69
CA LEU A 77 5.10 0.08 -14.54
C LEU A 77 6.55 -0.38 -14.47
N PHE A 78 6.81 -1.44 -13.69
CA PHE A 78 8.16 -1.99 -13.59
C PHE A 78 8.68 -2.53 -14.93
N ALA A 79 7.83 -3.15 -15.75
CA ALA A 79 8.22 -3.66 -17.06
C ALA A 79 8.68 -2.55 -18.03
N ASP A 80 8.17 -1.33 -17.88
CA ASP A 80 8.52 -0.17 -18.69
C ASP A 80 9.71 0.63 -18.12
N ALA A 81 10.09 0.40 -16.84
CA ALA A 81 11.17 1.09 -16.17
C ALA A 81 12.56 0.68 -16.71
N LYS A 82 13.47 1.64 -16.85
CA LYS A 82 14.80 1.41 -17.43
C LYS A 82 15.94 1.52 -16.43
N SER A 83 15.67 2.06 -15.24
CA SER A 83 16.69 2.30 -14.23
C SER A 83 16.97 1.06 -13.38
N PRO A 84 18.18 0.92 -12.82
CA PRO A 84 18.52 -0.18 -11.91
C PRO A 84 17.73 -0.16 -10.59
N TRP A 85 17.12 0.97 -10.25
CA TRP A 85 16.25 1.14 -9.11
C TRP A 85 14.91 1.74 -9.52
N VAL A 86 13.86 1.31 -8.83
CA VAL A 86 12.53 1.90 -8.96
C VAL A 86 12.06 2.42 -7.61
N LEU A 87 11.28 3.51 -7.61
CA LEU A 87 10.59 4.06 -6.45
C LEU A 87 9.09 4.06 -6.72
N PHE A 88 8.35 3.19 -6.05
CA PHE A 88 6.89 3.23 -6.08
C PHE A 88 6.38 4.35 -5.18
N LEU A 89 5.47 5.16 -5.73
CA LEU A 89 4.69 6.17 -5.00
C LEU A 89 3.22 6.05 -5.40
N ASP A 90 2.32 5.93 -4.44
CA ASP A 90 0.88 5.99 -4.74
C ASP A 90 0.49 7.44 -5.12
N ALA A 91 -0.48 7.58 -6.00
CA ALA A 91 -0.87 8.86 -6.60
C ALA A 91 -1.37 9.93 -5.62
N ASP A 92 -1.75 9.52 -4.42
CA ASP A 92 -2.21 10.36 -3.31
C ASP A 92 -1.13 10.65 -2.25
N MET A 93 0.14 10.46 -2.63
CA MET A 93 1.31 10.81 -1.82
C MET A 93 1.92 12.12 -2.30
N LEU A 94 2.54 12.87 -1.38
CA LEU A 94 3.42 13.98 -1.72
C LEU A 94 4.76 13.82 -0.99
N PRO A 95 5.89 14.24 -1.60
CA PRO A 95 7.16 14.40 -0.90
C PRO A 95 6.99 15.27 0.36
N SER A 96 7.61 14.88 1.47
CA SER A 96 7.54 15.66 2.71
C SER A 96 8.33 16.98 2.64
N ASP A 97 9.34 17.01 1.79
CA ASP A 97 10.21 18.18 1.57
C ASP A 97 10.99 18.06 0.24
N GLU A 98 11.78 19.08 -0.08
CA GLU A 98 12.52 19.25 -1.35
C GLU A 98 13.71 18.27 -1.50
N ARG A 99 14.11 17.54 -0.46
CA ARG A 99 15.21 16.57 -0.48
C ARG A 99 14.74 15.12 -0.56
N PHE A 100 13.47 14.90 -0.86
CA PHE A 100 12.87 13.57 -0.84
C PHE A 100 13.54 12.62 -1.85
N ILE A 101 13.75 13.03 -3.09
CA ILE A 101 14.45 12.24 -4.12
C ILE A 101 15.92 12.08 -3.78
N ASP A 102 16.61 13.14 -3.36
CA ASP A 102 18.03 13.10 -2.98
C ASP A 102 18.31 12.08 -1.90
N ARG A 103 17.46 11.97 -0.88
CA ARG A 103 17.63 10.97 0.19
C ARG A 103 17.56 9.55 -0.33
N TYR A 104 16.71 9.26 -1.30
CA TYR A 104 16.68 7.96 -1.96
C TYR A 104 17.94 7.70 -2.76
N LEU A 105 18.40 8.64 -3.57
CA LEU A 105 19.64 8.51 -4.35
C LEU A 105 20.84 8.28 -3.43
N GLN A 106 20.93 8.99 -2.31
CA GLN A 106 21.98 8.79 -1.29
C GLN A 106 21.90 7.40 -0.65
N ALA A 107 20.70 6.95 -0.28
CA ALA A 107 20.50 5.63 0.31
C ALA A 107 20.82 4.49 -0.68
N ILE A 108 20.49 4.67 -1.95
CA ILE A 108 20.84 3.77 -3.04
C ILE A 108 22.36 3.71 -3.23
N ALA A 109 23.03 4.86 -3.29
CA ALA A 109 24.47 4.95 -3.44
C ALA A 109 25.23 4.33 -2.27
N ALA A 110 24.67 4.38 -1.05
CA ALA A 110 25.23 3.73 0.15
C ALA A 110 25.21 2.19 0.04
N GLY A 111 24.38 1.59 -0.81
CA GLY A 111 24.39 0.17 -1.16
C GLY A 111 24.07 -0.80 -0.01
N GLN A 112 23.45 -0.31 1.07
CA GLN A 112 23.26 -1.12 2.29
C GLN A 112 22.12 -2.12 2.22
N ALA A 113 21.14 -1.90 1.34
CA ALA A 113 19.94 -2.73 1.19
C ALA A 113 19.50 -2.78 -0.27
N GLN A 114 18.64 -3.73 -0.61
CA GLN A 114 18.02 -3.86 -1.94
C GLN A 114 16.58 -3.36 -1.96
N ILE A 115 16.02 -3.13 -0.77
CA ILE A 115 14.65 -2.65 -0.57
C ILE A 115 14.70 -1.55 0.48
N ILE A 116 14.15 -0.38 0.19
CA ILE A 116 14.23 0.79 1.07
C ILE A 116 12.82 1.37 1.21
N PHE A 117 12.22 1.25 2.40
CA PHE A 117 10.91 1.81 2.69
C PHE A 117 11.04 3.17 3.39
N GLY A 118 10.52 4.24 2.77
CA GLY A 118 10.60 5.60 3.29
C GLY A 118 9.61 5.92 4.41
N GLY A 119 8.52 5.15 4.49
CA GLY A 119 7.41 5.43 5.40
C GLY A 119 6.50 6.56 4.90
N PHE A 120 5.52 6.91 5.70
CA PHE A 120 4.63 8.03 5.39
C PHE A 120 4.09 8.69 6.66
N GLN A 121 3.55 9.87 6.48
CA GLN A 121 2.88 10.66 7.51
C GLN A 121 1.53 11.13 6.99
N MET A 122 0.60 11.41 7.88
CA MET A 122 -0.72 11.90 7.50
C MET A 122 -0.69 13.38 7.18
N ALA A 123 -1.51 13.82 6.22
CA ALA A 123 -1.80 15.23 6.03
C ALA A 123 -2.29 15.87 7.34
N GLN A 124 -1.97 17.14 7.55
CA GLN A 124 -2.35 17.85 8.78
C GLN A 124 -3.85 18.16 8.82
N THR A 125 -4.49 18.27 7.65
CA THR A 125 -5.90 18.60 7.51
C THR A 125 -6.73 17.35 7.24
N TYR A 126 -7.87 17.24 7.94
CA TYR A 126 -8.86 16.19 7.73
C TYR A 126 -10.26 16.71 8.04
N THR A 127 -11.27 16.08 7.46
CA THR A 127 -12.67 16.38 7.71
C THR A 127 -13.23 15.50 8.84
N LYS A 128 -14.43 15.80 9.30
CA LYS A 128 -15.15 14.98 10.29
C LYS A 128 -15.33 13.53 9.80
N ASP A 129 -15.65 13.34 8.52
CA ASP A 129 -15.82 12.00 7.92
C ASP A 129 -14.51 11.23 7.81
N THR A 130 -13.38 11.90 7.52
CA THR A 130 -12.07 11.28 7.38
C THR A 130 -11.26 11.20 8.66
N ALA A 131 -11.77 11.75 9.78
CA ALA A 131 -11.09 11.79 11.07
C ALA A 131 -10.73 10.40 11.61
N LEU A 132 -11.58 9.39 11.35
CA LEU A 132 -11.32 8.01 11.77
C LEU A 132 -10.13 7.41 11.02
N HIS A 133 -10.03 7.62 9.70
CA HIS A 133 -8.90 7.16 8.88
C HIS A 133 -7.61 7.84 9.34
N HIS A 134 -7.64 9.17 9.50
CA HIS A 134 -6.49 9.92 10.00
C HIS A 134 -6.00 9.37 11.36
N ALA A 135 -6.91 9.18 12.33
CA ALA A 135 -6.54 8.64 13.64
C ALA A 135 -6.02 7.19 13.59
N PHE A 136 -6.61 6.35 12.73
CA PHE A 136 -6.15 4.98 12.52
C PHE A 136 -4.73 4.95 11.98
N SER A 137 -4.46 5.61 10.86
CA SER A 137 -3.14 5.60 10.21
C SER A 137 -2.07 6.28 11.05
N LYS A 138 -2.40 7.39 11.73
CA LYS A 138 -1.47 8.04 12.66
C LYS A 138 -0.98 7.12 13.76
N THR A 139 -1.82 6.18 14.23
CA THR A 139 -1.47 5.28 15.35
C THR A 139 -0.90 3.93 14.90
N SER A 140 -1.17 3.51 13.66
CA SER A 140 -0.77 2.17 13.17
C SER A 140 0.32 2.20 12.10
N ASP A 141 0.36 3.28 11.28
CA ASP A 141 1.14 3.25 10.04
C ASP A 141 2.24 4.32 10.02
N CYS A 142 2.04 5.46 10.69
CA CYS A 142 3.01 6.57 10.74
C CYS A 142 4.06 6.35 11.84
N LEU A 143 4.94 5.37 11.61
CA LEU A 143 6.03 5.03 12.52
C LEU A 143 7.35 5.59 12.01
N SER A 144 8.27 5.96 12.92
CA SER A 144 9.65 6.33 12.55
C SER A 144 10.41 5.15 11.92
N ALA A 145 11.45 5.43 11.15
CA ALA A 145 12.29 4.38 10.56
C ALA A 145 12.82 3.41 11.62
N ALA A 146 13.28 3.93 12.79
CA ALA A 146 13.77 3.11 13.89
C ALA A 146 12.69 2.16 14.46
N GLN A 147 11.44 2.63 14.57
CA GLN A 147 10.33 1.78 15.01
C GLN A 147 10.00 0.71 13.98
N ARG A 148 9.99 1.06 12.68
CA ARG A 148 9.72 0.12 11.59
C ARG A 148 10.81 -0.94 11.48
N GLU A 149 12.08 -0.59 11.69
CA GLU A 149 13.22 -1.52 11.68
C GLU A 149 13.03 -2.67 12.68
N VAL A 150 12.63 -2.33 13.92
CA VAL A 150 12.33 -3.35 14.95
C VAL A 150 11.14 -4.24 14.60
N MET A 151 10.18 -3.69 13.85
CA MET A 151 8.93 -4.37 13.53
C MET A 151 9.01 -5.27 12.29
N GLY A 152 10.05 -5.10 11.47
CA GLY A 152 10.33 -5.92 10.28
C GLY A 152 9.40 -5.66 9.09
N PRO A 153 9.30 -6.62 8.13
CA PRO A 153 8.68 -6.40 6.82
C PRO A 153 7.18 -6.12 6.84
N LYS A 154 6.47 -6.40 7.93
CA LYS A 154 5.02 -6.22 8.05
C LYS A 154 4.52 -4.77 7.91
N TYR A 155 5.44 -3.79 7.99
CA TYR A 155 5.10 -2.36 7.85
C TYR A 155 5.46 -1.78 6.47
N VAL A 156 5.97 -2.60 5.57
CA VAL A 156 6.28 -2.15 4.21
C VAL A 156 5.00 -1.97 3.41
N CYS A 157 4.88 -0.80 2.80
CA CYS A 157 3.83 -0.46 1.85
C CYS A 157 4.47 0.06 0.56
N SER A 158 3.94 -0.31 -0.58
CA SER A 158 4.43 0.15 -1.87
C SER A 158 4.11 1.61 -2.19
N SER A 159 3.43 2.30 -1.29
CA SER A 159 3.11 3.72 -1.43
C SER A 159 4.31 4.69 -1.32
N ASN A 160 5.47 4.21 -0.81
CA ASN A 160 6.73 4.96 -0.73
C ASN A 160 7.91 3.98 -0.59
N LEU A 161 8.19 3.21 -1.64
CA LEU A 161 9.07 2.05 -1.58
C LEU A 161 10.06 2.04 -2.75
N ALA A 162 11.36 2.18 -2.44
CA ALA A 162 12.42 1.99 -3.42
C ALA A 162 12.87 0.51 -3.44
N VAL A 163 13.02 -0.04 -4.64
CA VAL A 163 13.38 -1.45 -4.86
C VAL A 163 14.39 -1.55 -5.99
N ARG A 164 15.43 -2.36 -5.80
CA ARG A 164 16.38 -2.68 -6.86
C ARG A 164 15.71 -3.59 -7.90
N ALA A 165 15.93 -3.33 -9.18
CA ALA A 165 15.22 -3.95 -10.30
C ALA A 165 15.28 -5.49 -10.30
N ASP A 166 16.44 -6.09 -9.93
CA ASP A 166 16.61 -7.55 -9.88
C ASP A 166 15.67 -8.22 -8.84
N VAL A 167 15.32 -7.52 -7.75
CA VAL A 167 14.36 -8.01 -6.75
C VAL A 167 12.99 -8.18 -7.39
N LEU A 168 12.50 -7.18 -8.13
CA LEU A 168 11.19 -7.24 -8.79
C LEU A 168 11.18 -8.21 -9.98
N THR A 169 12.30 -8.33 -10.69
CA THR A 169 12.46 -9.34 -11.77
C THR A 169 12.28 -10.75 -11.22
N SER A 170 12.90 -11.06 -10.08
CA SER A 170 12.82 -12.38 -9.46
C SER A 170 11.55 -12.59 -8.64
N GLN A 171 10.99 -11.52 -8.07
CA GLN A 171 9.88 -11.54 -7.13
C GLN A 171 8.85 -10.43 -7.44
N PRO A 172 8.08 -10.53 -8.52
CA PRO A 172 7.03 -9.55 -8.85
C PRO A 172 5.91 -9.55 -7.79
N PHE A 173 5.09 -8.51 -7.79
CA PHE A 173 3.86 -8.49 -6.98
C PHE A 173 2.90 -9.59 -7.46
N ASP A 174 2.27 -10.30 -6.51
CA ASP A 174 1.31 -11.36 -6.84
C ASP A 174 -0.05 -10.76 -7.26
N THR A 175 -0.40 -10.94 -8.52
CA THR A 175 -1.67 -10.48 -9.09
C THR A 175 -2.90 -11.25 -8.58
N GLY A 176 -2.71 -12.33 -7.85
CA GLY A 176 -3.80 -13.04 -7.18
C GLY A 176 -4.34 -12.33 -5.93
N PHE A 177 -3.68 -11.24 -5.47
CA PHE A 177 -4.25 -10.30 -4.51
C PHE A 177 -5.11 -9.30 -5.28
N THR A 178 -6.42 -9.41 -5.13
CA THR A 178 -7.39 -8.58 -5.84
C THR A 178 -8.05 -7.56 -4.91
N GLY A 179 -8.47 -6.41 -5.44
CA GLY A 179 -9.07 -5.35 -4.66
C GLY A 179 -8.05 -4.62 -3.78
N TRP A 180 -8.27 -4.58 -2.45
CA TRP A 180 -7.46 -3.79 -1.54
C TRP A 180 -6.87 -4.61 -0.39
N GLY A 181 -5.57 -4.40 -0.15
CA GLY A 181 -4.86 -4.79 1.07
C GLY A 181 -4.21 -6.18 1.03
N TRP A 182 -3.13 -6.30 1.80
CA TRP A 182 -2.29 -7.47 2.01
C TRP A 182 -1.31 -7.82 0.88
N GLU A 183 -1.44 -7.23 -0.31
CA GLU A 183 -0.50 -7.42 -1.41
C GLU A 183 0.93 -6.98 -1.04
N ASP A 184 1.06 -5.81 -0.41
CA ASP A 184 2.34 -5.25 0.05
C ASP A 184 2.96 -6.08 1.16
N SER A 185 2.14 -6.48 2.14
CA SER A 185 2.58 -7.29 3.28
C SER A 185 3.04 -8.68 2.83
N GLU A 186 2.37 -9.28 1.84
CA GLU A 186 2.78 -10.56 1.25
C GLU A 186 4.10 -10.42 0.53
N TRP A 187 4.19 -9.43 -0.37
CA TRP A 187 5.39 -9.18 -1.14
C TRP A 187 6.59 -8.93 -0.21
N ALA A 188 6.45 -8.04 0.76
CA ALA A 188 7.51 -7.73 1.71
C ALA A 188 7.93 -8.94 2.56
N ALA A 189 6.99 -9.75 3.03
CA ALA A 189 7.27 -10.98 3.78
C ALA A 189 8.07 -11.98 2.94
N ARG A 190 7.74 -12.10 1.65
CA ARG A 190 8.39 -13.02 0.71
C ARG A 190 9.81 -12.57 0.38
N VAL A 191 10.00 -11.31 0.00
CA VAL A 191 11.32 -10.79 -0.42
C VAL A 191 12.30 -10.64 0.74
N ALA A 192 11.83 -10.32 1.94
CA ALA A 192 12.67 -10.15 3.13
C ALA A 192 13.35 -11.45 3.59
N THR A 193 12.98 -12.61 3.05
CA THR A 193 13.68 -13.89 3.29
C THR A 193 15.02 -13.99 2.54
N THR A 194 15.18 -13.21 1.47
CA THR A 194 16.32 -13.31 0.55
C THR A 194 17.07 -11.98 0.42
N TYR A 195 16.35 -10.86 0.48
CA TYR A 195 16.91 -9.54 0.24
C TYR A 195 16.90 -8.70 1.52
N ARG A 196 17.90 -7.84 1.65
CA ARG A 196 18.00 -6.92 2.79
C ARG A 196 17.03 -5.76 2.59
N LEU A 197 16.12 -5.62 3.57
CA LEU A 197 15.21 -4.49 3.72
C LEU A 197 15.80 -3.47 4.70
N SER A 198 15.69 -2.20 4.40
CA SER A 198 15.98 -1.10 5.33
C SER A 198 14.83 -0.10 5.38
N HIS A 199 14.73 0.60 6.50
CA HIS A 199 13.75 1.67 6.71
C HIS A 199 14.45 3.02 6.74
N LEU A 200 14.13 3.88 5.77
CA LEU A 200 14.65 5.25 5.67
C LEU A 200 13.68 6.23 6.34
N GLU A 201 14.20 7.22 7.05
CA GLU A 201 13.38 8.36 7.51
C GLU A 201 13.19 9.35 6.37
N ASN A 202 12.28 9.01 5.46
CA ASN A 202 11.94 9.79 4.27
C ASN A 202 10.45 9.68 3.95
N PRO A 203 9.58 10.16 4.88
CA PRO A 203 8.15 9.94 4.73
C PRO A 203 7.57 10.71 3.54
N ALA A 204 6.59 10.12 2.88
CA ALA A 204 5.66 10.82 2.01
C ALA A 204 4.40 11.23 2.78
N ILE A 205 3.80 12.36 2.42
CA ILE A 205 2.55 12.84 3.02
C ILE A 205 1.37 12.17 2.32
N HIS A 206 0.60 11.38 3.06
CA HIS A 206 -0.60 10.72 2.53
C HIS A 206 -1.80 11.67 2.56
N LEU A 207 -2.30 12.01 1.39
CA LEU A 207 -3.45 12.91 1.19
C LEU A 207 -4.76 12.14 1.06
N GLY A 208 -4.72 10.88 0.65
CA GLY A 208 -5.86 10.02 0.31
C GLY A 208 -6.68 9.55 1.51
N LEU A 209 -7.16 10.50 2.33
CA LEU A 209 -8.01 10.18 3.47
C LEU A 209 -9.41 9.75 3.02
N GLU A 210 -9.86 8.61 3.49
CA GLU A 210 -11.14 8.03 3.15
C GLU A 210 -12.17 8.19 4.25
N GLY A 211 -13.44 8.29 3.84
CA GLY A 211 -14.57 8.31 4.74
C GLY A 211 -14.76 6.97 5.47
N THR A 212 -15.41 7.04 6.61
CA THR A 212 -15.67 5.91 7.51
C THR A 212 -16.32 4.70 6.80
N GLU A 213 -17.28 4.92 5.90
CA GLU A 213 -17.94 3.82 5.17
C GLU A 213 -17.01 3.10 4.19
N VAL A 214 -16.12 3.85 3.55
CA VAL A 214 -15.11 3.29 2.65
C VAL A 214 -14.15 2.40 3.42
N MET A 215 -13.68 2.85 4.60
CA MET A 215 -12.83 2.03 5.47
C MET A 215 -13.51 0.74 5.92
N LEU A 216 -14.76 0.82 6.36
CA LEU A 216 -15.54 -0.36 6.78
C LEU A 216 -15.66 -1.38 5.64
N ARG A 217 -15.99 -0.91 4.44
CA ARG A 217 -16.09 -1.76 3.24
C ARG A 217 -14.75 -2.38 2.87
N ARG A 218 -13.69 -1.58 2.75
CA ARG A 218 -12.34 -2.08 2.39
C ARG A 218 -11.83 -3.14 3.36
N PHE A 219 -12.02 -2.94 4.65
CA PHE A 219 -11.62 -3.93 5.64
C PHE A 219 -12.45 -5.22 5.56
N ALA A 220 -13.73 -5.14 5.24
CA ALA A 220 -14.54 -6.34 5.02
C ALA A 220 -14.09 -7.09 3.75
N ASP A 221 -13.92 -6.34 2.65
CA ASP A 221 -13.56 -6.89 1.35
C ASP A 221 -12.15 -7.52 1.35
N SER A 222 -11.22 -7.00 2.16
CA SER A 222 -9.84 -7.53 2.24
C SER A 222 -9.70 -8.87 2.97
N ALA A 223 -10.79 -9.46 3.46
CA ALA A 223 -10.75 -10.72 4.21
C ALA A 223 -10.19 -11.90 3.37
N HIS A 224 -10.48 -11.95 2.06
CA HIS A 224 -9.94 -12.98 1.17
C HIS A 224 -8.42 -12.85 0.95
N ASN A 225 -7.91 -11.62 0.87
CA ASN A 225 -6.48 -11.35 0.78
C ASN A 225 -5.75 -11.71 2.07
N TYR A 226 -6.38 -11.46 3.23
CA TYR A 226 -5.83 -11.87 4.52
C TYR A 226 -5.71 -13.39 4.65
N ASP A 227 -6.71 -14.12 4.19
CA ASP A 227 -6.69 -15.58 4.17
C ASP A 227 -5.51 -16.09 3.31
N ARG A 228 -5.35 -15.54 2.10
CA ARG A 228 -4.22 -15.83 1.21
C ARG A 228 -2.86 -15.50 1.86
N PHE A 229 -2.74 -14.36 2.51
CA PHE A 229 -1.54 -13.95 3.24
C PHE A 229 -1.20 -14.92 4.39
N THR A 230 -2.18 -15.26 5.22
CA THR A 230 -1.95 -16.14 6.38
C THR A 230 -1.61 -17.57 5.98
N ALA A 231 -2.17 -18.06 4.87
CA ALA A 231 -1.84 -19.38 4.32
C ALA A 231 -0.37 -19.45 3.85
N ARG A 232 0.14 -18.37 3.25
CA ARG A 232 1.53 -18.31 2.75
C ARG A 232 2.56 -18.01 3.83
N HIS A 233 2.20 -17.18 4.81
CA HIS A 233 3.11 -16.68 5.84
C HIS A 233 2.59 -16.97 7.27
N PRO A 234 2.33 -18.24 7.63
CA PRO A 234 1.67 -18.58 8.90
C PRO A 234 2.47 -18.16 10.13
N GLN A 235 3.80 -18.19 10.07
CA GLN A 235 4.64 -17.80 11.20
C GLN A 235 4.60 -16.26 11.42
N LEU A 236 4.69 -15.49 10.35
CA LEU A 236 4.56 -14.04 10.42
C LEU A 236 3.15 -13.63 10.87
N ALA A 237 2.12 -14.27 10.33
CA ALA A 237 0.73 -14.00 10.69
C ALA A 237 0.49 -14.14 12.21
N LYS A 238 1.04 -15.16 12.86
CA LYS A 238 0.93 -15.39 14.31
C LYS A 238 1.49 -14.24 15.16
N THR A 239 2.41 -13.44 14.60
CA THR A 239 2.97 -12.27 15.30
C THR A 239 2.02 -11.07 15.30
N LEU A 240 1.04 -11.03 14.38
CA LEU A 240 0.13 -9.91 14.21
C LEU A 240 -0.92 -9.86 15.33
N THR A 241 -1.14 -8.67 15.89
CA THR A 241 -2.23 -8.44 16.86
C THR A 241 -3.60 -8.80 16.26
N LEU A 242 -3.80 -8.49 14.98
CA LEU A 242 -5.01 -8.82 14.23
C LEU A 242 -5.26 -10.33 14.18
N TYR A 243 -4.22 -11.14 13.97
CA TYR A 243 -4.31 -12.60 13.98
C TYR A 243 -4.80 -13.12 15.34
N LYS A 244 -4.20 -12.62 16.43
CA LYS A 244 -4.59 -13.01 17.80
C LYS A 244 -6.04 -12.62 18.10
N MET A 245 -6.47 -11.43 17.66
CA MET A 245 -7.85 -10.95 17.81
C MET A 245 -8.83 -11.81 17.01
N MET A 246 -8.52 -12.07 15.74
CA MET A 246 -9.33 -12.91 14.85
C MET A 246 -9.50 -14.33 15.42
N HIS A 247 -8.43 -14.96 15.93
CA HIS A 247 -8.49 -16.29 16.53
C HIS A 247 -9.39 -16.36 17.77
N ARG A 248 -9.38 -15.32 18.61
CA ARG A 248 -10.31 -15.21 19.74
C ARG A 248 -11.76 -15.07 19.29
N LEU A 249 -12.00 -14.31 18.24
CA LEU A 249 -13.35 -14.13 17.68
C LEU A 249 -13.85 -15.38 16.96
N LYS A 250 -12.97 -16.16 16.30
CA LYS A 250 -13.32 -17.34 15.52
C LYS A 250 -14.13 -18.35 16.36
N SER A 251 -13.82 -18.50 17.64
CA SER A 251 -14.51 -19.42 18.55
C SER A 251 -15.84 -18.87 19.09
N LEU A 252 -16.14 -17.58 18.89
CA LEU A 252 -17.37 -17.00 19.40
C LEU A 252 -18.52 -17.14 18.39
N PRO A 253 -19.71 -17.63 18.79
CA PRO A 253 -20.88 -17.59 17.94
C PRO A 253 -21.42 -16.16 17.80
N GLY A 254 -22.23 -15.93 16.78
CA GLY A 254 -22.99 -14.66 16.67
C GLY A 254 -22.21 -13.44 16.17
N GLN A 255 -21.03 -13.61 15.56
CA GLN A 255 -20.25 -12.48 15.03
C GLN A 255 -21.02 -11.64 14.01
N ALA A 256 -21.85 -12.25 13.18
CA ALA A 256 -22.72 -11.54 12.25
C ALA A 256 -23.69 -10.57 12.95
N LEU A 257 -24.17 -10.93 14.15
CA LEU A 257 -25.04 -10.08 14.96
C LEU A 257 -24.30 -8.91 15.61
N MET A 258 -22.99 -9.05 15.87
CA MET A 258 -22.17 -7.96 16.40
C MET A 258 -21.85 -6.88 15.34
N ARG A 259 -21.80 -7.23 14.07
CA ARG A 259 -21.39 -6.31 13.00
C ARG A 259 -22.26 -5.06 12.89
N PRO A 260 -23.59 -5.11 12.93
CA PRO A 260 -24.40 -3.89 12.93
C PRO A 260 -24.08 -2.94 14.11
N VAL A 261 -23.84 -3.51 15.30
CA VAL A 261 -23.48 -2.73 16.48
C VAL A 261 -22.10 -2.09 16.34
N LEU A 262 -21.12 -2.86 15.86
CA LEU A 262 -19.78 -2.34 15.58
C LEU A 262 -19.81 -1.25 14.52
N ARG A 263 -20.58 -1.44 13.44
CA ARG A 263 -20.77 -0.43 12.39
C ARG A 263 -21.38 0.86 12.95
N ALA A 264 -22.42 0.73 13.77
CA ALA A 264 -23.05 1.87 14.43
C ALA A 264 -22.06 2.63 15.33
N LEU A 265 -21.26 1.92 16.15
CA LEU A 265 -20.23 2.51 17.00
C LEU A 265 -19.15 3.24 16.16
N VAL A 266 -18.67 2.63 15.09
CA VAL A 266 -17.64 3.22 14.22
C VAL A 266 -18.14 4.50 13.55
N ARG A 267 -19.42 4.55 13.19
CA ARG A 267 -20.10 5.72 12.58
C ARG A 267 -20.46 6.83 13.58
N ALA A 268 -20.53 6.50 14.86
CA ALA A 268 -20.98 7.44 15.89
C ALA A 268 -19.94 8.54 16.15
N ASP A 269 -20.07 9.66 15.47
CA ASP A 269 -19.12 10.78 15.56
C ASP A 269 -19.03 11.43 16.96
N PHE A 270 -20.06 11.24 17.79
CA PHE A 270 -20.07 11.66 19.19
C PHE A 270 -19.31 10.70 20.12
N ALA A 271 -19.01 9.47 19.65
CA ALA A 271 -18.29 8.50 20.46
C ALA A 271 -16.78 8.83 20.52
N PRO A 272 -16.13 8.57 21.66
CA PRO A 272 -14.68 8.77 21.80
C PRO A 272 -13.89 8.04 20.70
N MET A 273 -12.90 8.72 20.09
CA MET A 273 -12.11 8.17 18.98
C MET A 273 -11.49 6.81 19.31
N LYS A 274 -11.02 6.61 20.54
CA LYS A 274 -10.47 5.32 21.00
C LYS A 274 -11.48 4.17 20.87
N LEU A 275 -12.76 4.41 21.17
CA LEU A 275 -13.82 3.40 21.03
C LEU A 275 -14.16 3.15 19.57
N ARG A 276 -14.21 4.19 18.74
CA ARG A 276 -14.41 4.04 17.28
C ARG A 276 -13.29 3.23 16.65
N LEU A 277 -12.02 3.48 17.00
CA LEU A 277 -10.87 2.70 16.55
C LEU A 277 -10.91 1.24 17.03
N LEU A 278 -11.33 0.99 18.27
CA LEU A 278 -11.53 -0.37 18.77
C LEU A 278 -12.65 -1.07 17.98
N GLY A 279 -13.77 -0.39 17.76
CA GLY A 279 -14.88 -0.89 16.94
C GLY A 279 -14.44 -1.26 15.53
N LEU A 280 -13.62 -0.42 14.88
CA LEU A 280 -13.08 -0.66 13.55
C LEU A 280 -12.14 -1.89 13.52
N LYS A 281 -11.28 -2.05 14.52
CA LYS A 281 -10.40 -3.23 14.65
C LYS A 281 -11.20 -4.52 14.87
N LEU A 282 -12.24 -4.48 15.70
CA LEU A 282 -13.14 -5.61 15.93
C LEU A 282 -13.97 -5.93 14.68
N TRP A 283 -14.46 -4.91 13.96
CA TRP A 283 -15.14 -5.06 12.66
C TRP A 283 -14.26 -5.83 11.68
N ARG A 284 -13.03 -5.36 11.45
CA ARG A 284 -12.06 -6.03 10.58
C ARG A 284 -11.81 -7.48 11.00
N ALA A 285 -11.53 -7.70 12.28
CA ALA A 285 -11.25 -9.04 12.82
C ALA A 285 -12.45 -9.99 12.68
N SER A 286 -13.70 -9.50 12.81
CA SER A 286 -14.90 -10.32 12.67
C SER A 286 -15.12 -10.84 11.24
N TRP A 287 -14.83 -10.00 10.22
CA TRP A 287 -14.90 -10.42 8.82
C TRP A 287 -13.84 -11.46 8.48
N TYR A 288 -12.62 -11.26 9.00
CA TYR A 288 -11.52 -12.18 8.80
C TYR A 288 -11.74 -13.53 9.50
N ALA A 289 -12.32 -13.51 10.70
CA ALA A 289 -12.65 -14.73 11.45
C ALA A 289 -13.70 -15.60 10.74
N ASP A 290 -14.70 -15.01 10.10
CA ASP A 290 -15.70 -15.76 9.34
C ASP A 290 -15.10 -16.43 8.10
N ARG A 291 -14.21 -15.74 7.40
CA ARG A 291 -13.54 -16.30 6.21
C ARG A 291 -12.70 -17.52 6.57
N CYS A 292 -11.91 -17.42 7.65
CA CYS A 292 -11.06 -18.53 8.13
C CYS A 292 -11.83 -19.75 8.65
N LYS A 293 -13.11 -19.63 9.00
CA LYS A 293 -13.96 -20.78 9.36
C LYS A 293 -14.23 -21.72 8.17
N GLY A 294 -14.30 -21.16 6.96
CA GLY A 294 -14.57 -21.91 5.72
C GLY A 294 -13.41 -22.77 5.22
N VAL A 295 -12.19 -22.54 5.72
CA VAL A 295 -10.97 -23.20 5.22
C VAL A 295 -10.68 -24.52 5.96
N GLU A 296 -11.10 -24.68 7.20
CA GLU A 296 -10.83 -25.91 8.00
C GLU A 296 -11.68 -27.12 7.60
N THR A 297 -12.66 -26.97 6.72
CA THR A 297 -13.59 -28.08 6.35
C THR A 297 -13.26 -28.79 5.04
N GLY A 298 -12.11 -28.52 4.41
CA GLY A 298 -11.76 -29.19 3.14
C GLY A 298 -10.28 -29.53 2.96
N PRO A 299 -9.86 -30.80 3.03
CA PRO A 299 -8.48 -31.23 2.74
C PRO A 299 -8.10 -31.26 1.25
N GLU A 300 -8.97 -30.82 0.32
CA GLU A 300 -8.81 -31.10 -1.12
C GLU A 300 -8.31 -29.95 -2.02
N ARG A 301 -8.07 -28.73 -1.54
CA ARG A 301 -7.70 -27.61 -2.43
C ARG A 301 -6.20 -27.35 -2.66
N LEU A 302 -5.33 -28.19 -2.12
CA LEU A 302 -3.88 -28.04 -2.34
C LEU A 302 -3.34 -28.74 -3.60
N LYS A 303 -4.18 -29.46 -4.35
CA LYS A 303 -3.76 -30.22 -5.54
C LYS A 303 -4.01 -29.55 -6.89
N GLU A 304 -4.74 -28.44 -6.97
CA GLU A 304 -5.10 -27.81 -8.25
C GLU A 304 -4.27 -26.55 -8.64
N GLN A 305 -3.22 -26.23 -7.90
CA GLN A 305 -2.34 -25.10 -8.24
C GLN A 305 -0.92 -25.50 -8.66
N SER A 306 -0.74 -26.77 -9.07
CA SER A 306 0.53 -27.28 -9.64
C SER A 306 0.29 -27.88 -11.03
N VAL A 307 -0.20 -27.09 -11.96
CA VAL A 307 -0.06 -27.35 -13.42
C VAL A 307 0.16 -26.01 -14.12
#